data_f84406716616d6d3525e740f76108533
#
_entry.id   f84406716616d6d3525e740f76108533
#
_cell.length_a   1.000
_cell.length_b   1.000
_cell.length_c   1.000
_cell.angle_alpha   90.00
_cell.angle_beta   90.00
_cell.angle_gamma   90.00
#
_symmetry.space_group_name_H-M   'P 1'
#
loop_
_entity.id
_entity.type
_entity.pdbx_description
1 polymer ?
#
loop_
_entity_poly.entity_id
_entity_poly.type
_entity_poly.pdbx_seq_one_letter_code
_entity_poly.pdbx_strand_id
1 'polypeptide(L)'
;RTITTPIWDKSRNARTDKDGKTTYKLKRDLNGIIQCKSQLDQESCIYADKVRSLRQKEYDNASLYSETDAEQAEQLERSRCNFIDYFDHVQRLRHAHSSDSIIINWKRVHELLKIFAKGDTILFSQIDLKLIESFRMFLLNAPQGGGKKGVISQNTASTYFSIFKAALKQAFIDGY
;
A
#
# COMPACT_ATOMS: atom_id res chain seq x y z
N ARG A 1 -17.47 -38.57 8.58
CA ARG A 1 -18.62 -39.50 8.74
C ARG A 1 -19.51 -39.44 7.51
N THR A 2 -19.97 -40.57 7.00
CA THR A 2 -20.89 -40.66 5.87
C THR A 2 -22.32 -40.46 6.35
N ILE A 3 -23.09 -39.57 5.68
CA ILE A 3 -24.53 -39.38 5.98
C ILE A 3 -25.31 -40.57 5.40
N THR A 4 -26.08 -41.25 6.24
CA THR A 4 -26.76 -42.46 5.86
C THR A 4 -28.29 -42.27 5.65
N THR A 5 -28.89 -41.19 6.21
CA THR A 5 -30.32 -40.95 6.21
C THR A 5 -30.74 -39.60 5.59
N PRO A 6 -30.21 -39.17 4.43
CA PRO A 6 -30.64 -37.91 3.83
C PRO A 6 -32.10 -37.97 3.36
N ILE A 7 -32.79 -36.82 3.43
CA ILE A 7 -34.11 -36.66 2.87
C ILE A 7 -34.00 -36.20 1.43
N TRP A 8 -34.66 -36.89 0.52
CA TRP A 8 -34.68 -36.57 -0.89
C TRP A 8 -35.89 -35.70 -1.23
N ASP A 9 -35.71 -34.65 -2.00
CA ASP A 9 -36.80 -33.82 -2.50
C ASP A 9 -37.45 -34.50 -3.73
N LYS A 10 -38.62 -35.07 -3.52
CA LYS A 10 -39.36 -35.74 -4.56
C LYS A 10 -40.31 -34.80 -5.33
N SER A 11 -40.44 -33.54 -4.88
CA SER A 11 -41.45 -32.59 -5.41
C SER A 11 -40.92 -31.75 -6.57
N ARG A 12 -39.60 -31.63 -6.76
CA ARG A 12 -38.99 -30.77 -7.78
C ARG A 12 -37.75 -31.41 -8.39
N ASN A 13 -37.72 -31.48 -9.74
CA ASN A 13 -36.53 -31.74 -10.55
C ASN A 13 -35.85 -33.12 -10.34
N ALA A 14 -36.60 -34.20 -10.56
CA ALA A 14 -36.00 -35.49 -10.88
C ALA A 14 -35.18 -35.33 -12.19
N ARG A 15 -33.88 -35.50 -12.15
CA ARG A 15 -33.07 -35.66 -13.37
C ARG A 15 -33.12 -37.13 -13.75
N THR A 16 -33.70 -37.43 -14.91
CA THR A 16 -33.61 -38.77 -15.51
C THR A 16 -32.36 -38.79 -16.37
N ASP A 17 -31.46 -39.70 -16.05
CA ASP A 17 -30.24 -39.94 -16.84
C ASP A 17 -30.56 -40.65 -18.14
N LYS A 18 -29.66 -40.71 -19.11
CA LYS A 18 -29.80 -41.37 -20.43
C LYS A 18 -30.19 -42.84 -20.30
N ASP A 19 -29.86 -43.47 -19.17
CA ASP A 19 -30.17 -44.86 -18.82
C ASP A 19 -31.51 -45.02 -18.07
N GLY A 20 -32.38 -44.00 -18.05
CA GLY A 20 -33.71 -44.05 -17.43
C GLY A 20 -33.71 -44.01 -15.90
N LYS A 21 -32.56 -43.80 -15.25
CA LYS A 21 -32.44 -43.72 -13.79
C LYS A 21 -32.78 -42.33 -13.29
N THR A 22 -33.81 -42.23 -12.48
CA THR A 22 -34.28 -40.98 -11.89
C THR A 22 -33.48 -40.68 -10.63
N THR A 23 -32.74 -39.53 -10.62
CA THR A 23 -32.01 -39.05 -9.46
C THR A 23 -32.73 -37.85 -8.86
N TYR A 24 -32.93 -37.84 -7.54
CA TYR A 24 -33.55 -36.76 -6.79
C TYR A 24 -32.48 -35.88 -6.16
N LYS A 25 -32.78 -34.58 -5.96
CA LYS A 25 -31.91 -33.68 -5.18
C LYS A 25 -32.12 -33.89 -3.69
N LEU A 26 -31.08 -33.63 -2.91
CA LEU A 26 -31.17 -33.63 -1.46
C LEU A 26 -32.04 -32.44 -0.99
N LYS A 27 -32.97 -32.70 -0.08
CA LYS A 27 -33.78 -31.65 0.54
C LYS A 27 -32.91 -30.81 1.46
N ARG A 28 -33.00 -29.48 1.32
CA ARG A 28 -32.27 -28.52 2.13
C ARG A 28 -33.22 -27.62 2.90
N ASP A 29 -32.80 -27.13 4.05
CA ASP A 29 -33.52 -26.11 4.81
C ASP A 29 -33.33 -24.71 4.22
N LEU A 30 -33.86 -23.68 4.88
CA LEU A 30 -33.73 -22.27 4.49
C LEU A 30 -32.29 -21.78 4.48
N ASN A 31 -31.43 -22.41 5.26
CA ASN A 31 -29.98 -22.09 5.35
C ASN A 31 -29.15 -22.92 4.37
N GLY A 32 -29.77 -23.75 3.55
CA GLY A 32 -29.07 -24.59 2.58
C GLY A 32 -28.48 -25.88 3.17
N ILE A 33 -28.74 -26.20 4.44
CA ILE A 33 -28.23 -27.40 5.13
C ILE A 33 -29.10 -28.62 4.73
N ILE A 34 -28.43 -29.74 4.45
CA ILE A 34 -29.10 -31.00 4.08
C ILE A 34 -29.98 -31.48 5.24
N GLN A 35 -31.23 -31.81 4.96
CA GLN A 35 -32.10 -32.38 5.94
C GLN A 35 -31.92 -33.90 5.98
N CYS A 36 -31.86 -34.46 7.19
CA CYS A 36 -31.69 -35.87 7.45
C CYS A 36 -32.80 -36.41 8.34
N LYS A 37 -33.12 -37.71 8.23
CA LYS A 37 -34.11 -38.36 9.09
C LYS A 37 -33.55 -38.64 10.48
N SER A 38 -32.29 -39.00 10.56
CA SER A 38 -31.58 -39.23 11.83
C SER A 38 -31.15 -37.92 12.42
N GLN A 39 -31.36 -37.68 13.70
CA GLN A 39 -30.90 -36.52 14.44
C GLN A 39 -29.35 -36.42 14.39
N LEU A 40 -28.67 -37.54 14.53
CA LEU A 40 -27.21 -37.60 14.51
C LEU A 40 -26.58 -37.20 13.15
N ASP A 41 -27.26 -37.58 12.03
CA ASP A 41 -26.89 -37.17 10.69
C ASP A 41 -27.17 -35.66 10.48
N GLN A 42 -28.28 -35.16 11.02
CA GLN A 42 -28.64 -33.76 10.97
C GLN A 42 -27.63 -32.89 11.70
N GLU A 43 -27.24 -33.28 12.91
CA GLU A 43 -26.17 -32.59 13.69
C GLU A 43 -24.85 -32.60 12.95
N SER A 44 -24.49 -33.71 12.30
CA SER A 44 -23.29 -33.80 11.46
C SER A 44 -23.35 -32.87 10.28
N CYS A 45 -24.50 -32.66 9.63
CA CYS A 45 -24.68 -31.69 8.53
C CYS A 45 -24.52 -30.24 9.02
N ILE A 46 -25.13 -29.92 10.17
CA ILE A 46 -25.00 -28.59 10.80
C ILE A 46 -23.55 -28.30 11.17
N TYR A 47 -22.87 -29.29 11.76
CA TYR A 47 -21.43 -29.12 12.10
C TYR A 47 -20.58 -28.92 10.85
N ALA A 48 -20.80 -29.72 9.81
CA ALA A 48 -20.05 -29.57 8.55
C ALA A 48 -20.27 -28.19 7.90
N ASP A 49 -21.47 -27.64 7.96
CA ASP A 49 -21.76 -26.30 7.44
C ASP A 49 -21.09 -25.20 8.27
N LYS A 50 -21.05 -25.34 9.59
CA LYS A 50 -20.30 -24.43 10.47
C LYS A 50 -18.80 -24.44 10.13
N VAL A 51 -18.20 -25.63 9.97
CA VAL A 51 -16.79 -25.77 9.60
C VAL A 51 -16.53 -25.15 8.23
N ARG A 52 -17.40 -25.39 7.25
CA ARG A 52 -17.31 -24.77 5.92
C ARG A 52 -17.34 -23.26 6.00
N SER A 53 -18.28 -22.70 6.76
CA SER A 53 -18.42 -21.25 6.93
C SER A 53 -17.23 -20.61 7.60
N LEU A 54 -16.61 -21.27 8.60
CA LEU A 54 -15.37 -20.83 9.23
C LEU A 54 -14.21 -20.83 8.23
N ARG A 55 -14.04 -21.92 7.49
CA ARG A 55 -12.98 -22.03 6.47
C ARG A 55 -13.14 -20.99 5.36
N GLN A 56 -14.39 -20.71 4.94
CA GLN A 56 -14.64 -19.67 3.95
C GLN A 56 -14.23 -18.29 4.49
N LYS A 57 -14.57 -17.97 5.73
CA LYS A 57 -14.15 -16.71 6.37
C LYS A 57 -12.63 -16.59 6.49
N GLU A 58 -11.95 -17.68 6.86
CA GLU A 58 -10.49 -17.72 6.93
C GLU A 58 -9.87 -17.44 5.55
N TYR A 59 -10.42 -18.05 4.49
CA TYR A 59 -9.96 -17.86 3.12
C TYR A 59 -10.22 -16.43 2.62
N ASP A 60 -11.42 -15.90 2.85
CA ASP A 60 -11.79 -14.53 2.46
C ASP A 60 -10.91 -13.50 3.19
N ASN A 61 -10.65 -13.71 4.49
CA ASN A 61 -9.76 -12.87 5.27
C ASN A 61 -8.30 -12.97 4.79
N ALA A 62 -7.81 -14.17 4.49
CA ALA A 62 -6.44 -14.35 4.00
C ALA A 62 -6.20 -13.61 2.67
N SER A 63 -7.20 -13.60 1.77
CA SER A 63 -7.14 -12.83 0.53
C SER A 63 -7.09 -11.32 0.77
N LEU A 64 -7.92 -10.81 1.68
CA LEU A 64 -7.95 -9.39 2.06
C LEU A 64 -6.63 -8.95 2.73
N TYR A 65 -6.09 -9.77 3.64
CA TYR A 65 -4.84 -9.44 4.34
C TYR A 65 -3.62 -9.53 3.45
N SER A 66 -3.59 -10.40 2.45
CA SER A 66 -2.45 -10.51 1.52
C SER A 66 -2.27 -9.26 0.65
N GLU A 67 -3.36 -8.60 0.26
CA GLU A 67 -3.29 -7.34 -0.48
C GLU A 67 -2.80 -6.18 0.42
N THR A 68 -3.35 -6.07 1.64
CA THR A 68 -2.94 -5.03 2.60
C THR A 68 -1.49 -5.22 3.08
N ASP A 69 -1.04 -6.46 3.28
CA ASP A 69 0.33 -6.77 3.67
C ASP A 69 1.33 -6.40 2.56
N ALA A 70 0.98 -6.63 1.30
CA ALA A 70 1.82 -6.24 0.15
C ALA A 70 1.92 -4.71 0.01
N GLU A 71 0.80 -4.00 0.16
CA GLU A 71 0.77 -2.53 0.15
C GLU A 71 1.58 -1.94 1.31
N GLN A 72 1.46 -2.50 2.51
CA GLN A 72 2.23 -2.06 3.67
C GLN A 72 3.72 -2.34 3.51
N ALA A 73 4.11 -3.48 2.95
CA ALA A 73 5.49 -3.80 2.65
C ALA A 73 6.08 -2.83 1.63
N GLU A 74 5.36 -2.52 0.56
CA GLU A 74 5.79 -1.54 -0.45
C GLU A 74 5.92 -0.14 0.16
N GLN A 75 4.98 0.28 1.00
CA GLN A 75 5.03 1.57 1.67
C GLN A 75 6.21 1.65 2.67
N LEU A 76 6.52 0.55 3.33
CA LEU A 76 7.69 0.46 4.21
C LEU A 76 8.99 0.55 3.41
N GLU A 77 9.11 -0.11 2.27
CA GLU A 77 10.27 0.00 1.38
C GLU A 77 10.44 1.43 0.86
N ARG A 78 9.37 2.07 0.38
CA ARG A 78 9.40 3.47 -0.07
C ARG A 78 9.84 4.42 1.03
N SER A 79 9.38 4.19 2.27
CA SER A 79 9.76 5.02 3.43
C SER A 79 11.26 4.93 3.77
N ARG A 80 11.94 3.86 3.38
CA ARG A 80 13.38 3.64 3.55
C ARG A 80 14.23 4.21 2.41
N CYS A 81 13.60 4.63 1.32
CA CYS A 81 14.33 5.27 0.22
C CYS A 81 14.97 6.57 0.67
N ASN A 82 16.10 6.90 0.04
CA ASN A 82 16.82 8.12 0.32
C ASN A 82 16.23 9.31 -0.46
N PHE A 83 15.75 10.31 0.25
CA PHE A 83 15.20 11.53 -0.35
C PHE A 83 16.22 12.34 -1.13
N ILE A 84 17.51 12.34 -0.73
CA ILE A 84 18.55 13.09 -1.44
C ILE A 84 18.78 12.51 -2.84
N ASP A 85 18.79 11.19 -2.98
CA ASP A 85 18.90 10.51 -4.27
C ASP A 85 17.65 10.74 -5.13
N TYR A 86 16.46 10.67 -4.50
CA TYR A 86 15.21 11.00 -5.16
C TYR A 86 15.19 12.45 -5.67
N PHE A 87 15.68 13.41 -4.87
CA PHE A 87 15.76 14.81 -5.27
C PHE A 87 16.64 15.02 -6.51
N ASP A 88 17.80 14.36 -6.57
CA ASP A 88 18.67 14.39 -7.75
C ASP A 88 18.01 13.75 -8.97
N HIS A 89 17.29 12.65 -8.77
CA HIS A 89 16.52 11.98 -9.83
C HIS A 89 15.43 12.91 -10.41
N VAL A 90 14.62 13.55 -9.57
CA VAL A 90 13.61 14.53 -9.99
C VAL A 90 14.22 15.69 -10.76
N GLN A 91 15.36 16.22 -10.28
CA GLN A 91 16.08 17.27 -10.97
C GLN A 91 16.47 16.85 -12.39
N ARG A 92 17.06 15.68 -12.57
CA ARG A 92 17.48 15.17 -13.87
C ARG A 92 16.34 14.95 -14.83
N LEU A 93 15.26 14.37 -14.35
CA LEU A 93 14.11 14.05 -15.21
C LEU A 93 13.28 15.28 -15.61
N ARG A 94 12.93 16.13 -14.63
CA ARG A 94 11.96 17.21 -14.85
C ARG A 94 12.60 18.50 -15.34
N HIS A 95 13.87 18.72 -15.00
CA HIS A 95 14.58 19.97 -15.30
C HIS A 95 15.68 19.81 -16.33
N ALA A 96 15.72 18.67 -17.05
CA ALA A 96 16.71 18.41 -18.12
C ALA A 96 16.73 19.52 -19.19
N HIS A 97 15.58 20.10 -19.49
CA HIS A 97 15.41 21.16 -20.50
C HIS A 97 15.02 22.52 -19.89
N SER A 98 15.17 22.70 -18.58
CA SER A 98 14.91 23.98 -17.92
C SER A 98 16.05 24.96 -18.18
N SER A 99 15.80 26.25 -17.89
CA SER A 99 16.86 27.26 -17.98
C SER A 99 18.01 26.95 -17.02
N ASP A 100 19.23 27.35 -17.39
CA ASP A 100 20.43 27.14 -16.59
C ASP A 100 20.28 27.64 -15.15
N SER A 101 19.60 28.75 -14.97
CA SER A 101 19.33 29.33 -13.64
C SER A 101 18.49 28.39 -12.76
N ILE A 102 17.52 27.69 -13.31
CA ILE A 102 16.69 26.69 -12.59
C ILE A 102 17.58 25.48 -12.24
N ILE A 103 18.32 24.97 -13.19
CA ILE A 103 19.22 23.82 -12.99
C ILE A 103 20.25 24.12 -11.89
N ILE A 104 20.88 25.31 -11.93
CA ILE A 104 21.87 25.76 -10.94
C ILE A 104 21.21 25.82 -9.55
N ASN A 105 20.02 26.38 -9.42
CA ASN A 105 19.32 26.47 -8.16
C ASN A 105 18.98 25.09 -7.58
N TRP A 106 18.50 24.15 -8.39
CA TRP A 106 18.23 22.78 -7.96
C TRP A 106 19.49 22.07 -7.50
N LYS A 107 20.59 22.17 -8.26
CA LYS A 107 21.88 21.62 -7.86
C LYS A 107 22.35 22.20 -6.53
N ARG A 108 22.18 23.50 -6.33
CA ARG A 108 22.56 24.15 -5.08
C ARG A 108 21.73 23.68 -3.89
N VAL A 109 20.42 23.49 -4.06
CA VAL A 109 19.58 22.93 -3.00
C VAL A 109 19.98 21.50 -2.67
N HIS A 110 20.34 20.69 -3.66
CA HIS A 110 20.86 19.34 -3.46
C HIS A 110 22.15 19.33 -2.61
N GLU A 111 23.12 20.20 -2.93
CA GLU A 111 24.33 20.37 -2.12
C GLU A 111 24.02 20.80 -0.67
N LEU A 112 23.08 21.74 -0.50
CA LEU A 112 22.68 22.22 0.81
C LEU A 112 21.94 21.14 1.63
N LEU A 113 21.17 20.26 0.99
CA LEU A 113 20.59 19.09 1.64
C LEU A 113 21.66 18.14 2.19
N LYS A 114 22.71 17.86 1.43
CA LYS A 114 23.85 17.05 1.88
C LYS A 114 24.57 17.68 3.07
N ILE A 115 24.80 18.99 3.03
CA ILE A 115 25.43 19.73 4.14
C ILE A 115 24.52 19.66 5.38
N PHE A 116 23.21 19.84 5.22
CA PHE A 116 22.24 19.78 6.31
C PHE A 116 22.17 18.37 6.94
N ALA A 117 22.15 17.35 6.13
CA ALA A 117 22.14 15.95 6.56
C ALA A 117 23.48 15.51 7.21
N LYS A 118 24.53 16.31 7.08
CA LYS A 118 25.92 15.91 7.42
C LYS A 118 26.36 14.60 6.75
N GLY A 119 25.85 14.36 5.55
CA GLY A 119 26.08 13.15 4.76
C GLY A 119 25.16 13.13 3.53
N ASP A 120 25.05 11.97 2.91
CA ASP A 120 24.30 11.80 1.66
C ASP A 120 22.93 11.13 1.84
N THR A 121 22.40 11.05 3.08
CA THR A 121 21.18 10.27 3.35
C THR A 121 20.21 11.03 4.24
N ILE A 122 18.97 11.18 3.75
CA ILE A 122 17.76 11.52 4.50
C ILE A 122 16.71 10.52 4.05
N LEU A 123 16.23 9.65 4.93
CA LEU A 123 15.19 8.69 4.59
C LEU A 123 13.82 9.39 4.53
N PHE A 124 12.92 8.95 3.65
CA PHE A 124 11.56 9.48 3.61
C PHE A 124 10.83 9.36 4.95
N SER A 125 11.07 8.28 5.70
CA SER A 125 10.54 8.08 7.06
C SER A 125 11.00 9.13 8.08
N GLN A 126 12.07 9.88 7.80
CA GLN A 126 12.60 10.93 8.67
C GLN A 126 12.03 12.30 8.35
N ILE A 127 11.32 12.44 7.22
CA ILE A 127 10.79 13.73 6.77
C ILE A 127 9.48 14.03 7.51
N ASP A 128 9.61 14.74 8.60
CA ASP A 128 8.52 15.26 9.40
C ASP A 128 8.52 16.82 9.41
N LEU A 129 7.51 17.41 10.03
CA LEU A 129 7.42 18.86 10.15
C LEU A 129 8.64 19.46 10.85
N LYS A 130 9.23 18.74 11.80
CA LYS A 130 10.40 19.21 12.54
C LYS A 130 11.65 19.27 11.64
N LEU A 131 11.85 18.28 10.80
CA LEU A 131 12.94 18.27 9.81
C LEU A 131 12.74 19.39 8.80
N ILE A 132 11.51 19.58 8.29
CA ILE A 132 11.17 20.63 7.32
C ILE A 132 11.48 22.03 7.91
N GLU A 133 11.06 22.31 9.12
CA GLU A 133 11.34 23.57 9.79
C GLU A 133 12.83 23.73 10.12
N SER A 134 13.52 22.65 10.52
CA SER A 134 14.96 22.67 10.76
C SER A 134 15.74 23.00 9.49
N PHE A 135 15.33 22.43 8.35
CA PHE A 135 15.95 22.76 7.06
C PHE A 135 15.68 24.21 6.65
N ARG A 136 14.48 24.72 6.90
CA ARG A 136 14.15 26.13 6.67
C ARG A 136 15.05 27.06 7.48
N MET A 137 15.24 26.78 8.77
CA MET A 137 16.12 27.55 9.64
C MET A 137 17.59 27.44 9.23
N PHE A 138 18.03 26.24 8.79
CA PHE A 138 19.35 26.05 8.23
C PHE A 138 19.59 26.91 6.98
N LEU A 139 18.62 27.01 6.08
CA LEU A 139 18.73 27.82 4.87
C LEU A 139 18.96 29.31 5.17
N LEU A 140 18.38 29.87 6.24
CA LEU A 140 18.59 31.26 6.64
C LEU A 140 20.05 31.57 7.01
N ASN A 141 20.81 30.55 7.41
CA ASN A 141 22.22 30.64 7.81
C ASN A 141 23.17 29.86 6.86
N ALA A 142 22.63 29.39 5.74
CA ALA A 142 23.39 28.55 4.82
C ALA A 142 24.51 29.33 4.13
N PRO A 143 25.67 28.69 3.88
CA PRO A 143 26.80 29.36 3.25
C PRO A 143 26.51 29.72 1.79
N GLN A 144 27.06 30.84 1.33
CA GLN A 144 27.07 31.15 -0.09
C GLN A 144 27.94 30.13 -0.84
N GLY A 145 27.48 29.71 -2.03
CA GLY A 145 28.28 28.81 -2.87
C GLY A 145 29.39 29.53 -3.64
N GLY A 146 30.21 28.73 -4.34
CA GLY A 146 31.25 29.28 -5.25
C GLY A 146 32.41 29.98 -4.57
N GLY A 147 32.79 29.57 -3.35
CA GLY A 147 33.92 30.12 -2.61
C GLY A 147 33.69 31.52 -2.03
N LYS A 148 32.49 32.06 -2.13
CA LYS A 148 32.15 33.35 -1.53
C LYS A 148 31.98 33.22 -0.01
N LYS A 149 32.54 34.16 0.73
CA LYS A 149 32.37 34.27 2.19
C LYS A 149 31.00 34.90 2.50
N GLY A 150 30.27 34.33 3.45
CA GLY A 150 28.97 34.84 3.90
C GLY A 150 27.82 33.83 3.80
N VAL A 151 26.64 34.29 4.17
CA VAL A 151 25.38 33.50 4.10
C VAL A 151 24.54 33.94 2.91
N ILE A 152 23.65 33.08 2.46
CA ILE A 152 22.70 33.40 1.39
C ILE A 152 21.69 34.46 1.86
N SER A 153 21.13 35.25 0.94
CA SER A 153 20.12 36.23 1.26
C SER A 153 18.80 35.55 1.63
N GLN A 154 17.94 36.22 2.37
CA GLN A 154 16.59 35.74 2.75
C GLN A 154 15.75 35.37 1.51
N ASN A 155 15.83 36.16 0.43
CA ASN A 155 15.12 35.85 -0.81
C ASN A 155 15.64 34.56 -1.47
N THR A 156 16.95 34.34 -1.46
CA THR A 156 17.56 33.11 -1.95
C THR A 156 17.15 31.92 -1.10
N ALA A 157 17.16 32.05 0.24
CA ALA A 157 16.70 31.01 1.15
C ALA A 157 15.23 30.64 0.89
N SER A 158 14.35 31.62 0.68
CA SER A 158 12.94 31.41 0.32
C SER A 158 12.79 30.67 -1.01
N THR A 159 13.58 31.02 -2.01
CA THR A 159 13.60 30.32 -3.31
C THR A 159 14.03 28.87 -3.15
N TYR A 160 15.11 28.62 -2.41
CA TYR A 160 15.61 27.26 -2.17
C TYR A 160 14.62 26.40 -1.35
N PHE A 161 13.95 27.00 -0.37
CA PHE A 161 12.90 26.33 0.37
C PHE A 161 11.70 26.00 -0.51
N SER A 162 11.36 26.83 -1.48
CA SER A 162 10.30 26.55 -2.45
C SER A 162 10.65 25.39 -3.37
N ILE A 163 11.91 25.26 -3.78
CA ILE A 163 12.41 24.12 -4.56
C ILE A 163 12.31 22.83 -3.73
N PHE A 164 12.74 22.86 -2.47
CA PHE A 164 12.61 21.73 -1.55
C PHE A 164 11.15 21.27 -1.40
N LYS A 165 10.22 22.21 -1.18
CA LYS A 165 8.78 21.91 -1.12
C LYS A 165 8.25 21.33 -2.43
N ALA A 166 8.72 21.81 -3.58
CA ALA A 166 8.33 21.27 -4.88
C ALA A 166 8.77 19.81 -5.04
N ALA A 167 9.97 19.45 -4.57
CA ALA A 167 10.43 18.07 -4.56
C ALA A 167 9.61 17.18 -3.62
N LEU A 168 9.28 17.67 -2.42
CA LEU A 168 8.40 16.92 -1.50
C LEU A 168 6.99 16.71 -2.07
N LYS A 169 6.42 17.75 -2.70
CA LYS A 169 5.12 17.61 -3.36
C LYS A 169 5.16 16.56 -4.47
N GLN A 170 6.26 16.53 -5.21
CA GLN A 170 6.44 15.53 -6.25
C GLN A 170 6.56 14.12 -5.65
N ALA A 171 7.34 13.96 -4.58
CA ALA A 171 7.47 12.69 -3.88
C ALA A 171 6.10 12.15 -3.41
N PHE A 172 5.26 13.02 -2.87
CA PHE A 172 3.89 12.66 -2.50
C PHE A 172 3.06 12.17 -3.69
N ILE A 173 3.19 12.82 -4.87
CA ILE A 173 2.49 12.40 -6.11
C ILE A 173 3.02 11.04 -6.58
N ASP A 174 4.31 10.79 -6.44
CA ASP A 174 4.97 9.55 -6.84
C ASP A 174 4.77 8.41 -5.81
N GLY A 175 4.05 8.68 -4.70
CA GLY A 175 3.63 7.69 -3.71
C GLY A 175 4.66 7.39 -2.60
N TYR A 176 5.58 8.35 -2.33
CA TYR A 176 6.51 8.30 -1.20
C TYR A 176 5.92 8.94 0.05
#